data_d68c6aa959d1bb57ddd73a00130afceb
#
_entry.id   d68c6aa959d1bb57ddd73a00130afceb
#
_cell.length_a   1.000
_cell.length_b   1.000
_cell.length_c   1.000
_cell.angle_alpha   90.00
_cell.angle_beta   90.00
_cell.angle_gamma   90.00
#
_symmetry.space_group_name_H-M   'P 1'
#
loop_
_entity.id
_entity.type
_entity.pdbx_description
1 polymer ?
#
loop_
_entity_poly.entity_id
_entity_poly.type
_entity_poly.pdbx_seq_one_letter_code
_entity_poly.pdbx_strand_id
1 'polypeptide(L)'
;MKEKFVPTYEGELRKHAVEVPRCISECSGIRVFGRRIKSLVFSTDVAIIKNINADAVIAVYNFTPQPSITQAIISVSDVPVFAGVGGGYTNGQRSVNMAAAAEQLGAFGVVCNAMITNDAIRDIKAMVEIPLIFTVVSEHVDLEKRLAAGVDIVNVSGAARTPEIVAEIRAKYPELPIIATGGPTDETILAAIRAGANAITYTPPTSKDLFAKDMQEYRNWYEANRSQVDEMLNEN
;
A
#
# COMPACT_ATOMS: atom_id res chain seq x y z
N MET A 1 -12.27 30.94 -4.73
CA MET A 1 -12.45 30.60 -3.30
C MET A 1 -11.19 30.98 -2.57
N LYS A 2 -11.27 31.65 -1.42
CA LYS A 2 -10.08 31.89 -0.60
C LYS A 2 -9.57 30.55 -0.10
N GLU A 3 -8.29 30.30 -0.28
CA GLU A 3 -7.61 29.13 0.28
C GLU A 3 -7.79 29.13 1.80
N LYS A 4 -8.29 28.03 2.36
CA LYS A 4 -8.50 27.93 3.80
C LYS A 4 -7.16 27.64 4.46
N PHE A 5 -6.82 28.45 5.46
CA PHE A 5 -5.64 28.19 6.28
C PHE A 5 -5.79 26.84 7.00
N VAL A 6 -4.79 25.97 6.85
CA VAL A 6 -4.72 24.67 7.53
C VAL A 6 -3.58 24.74 8.54
N PRO A 7 -3.90 24.85 9.86
CA PRO A 7 -2.86 24.84 10.89
C PRO A 7 -2.16 23.47 10.92
N THR A 8 -0.83 23.50 11.05
CA THR A 8 0.00 22.29 11.15
C THR A 8 0.67 22.25 12.53
N TYR A 9 0.68 21.07 13.14
CA TYR A 9 1.43 20.80 14.37
C TYR A 9 2.44 19.68 14.08
N GLU A 10 3.72 19.92 14.39
CA GLU A 10 4.82 18.98 14.24
C GLU A 10 5.50 18.77 15.58
N GLY A 11 5.66 17.50 15.99
CA GLY A 11 6.39 17.14 17.21
C GLY A 11 7.84 16.75 16.91
N GLU A 12 8.77 17.05 17.82
CA GLU A 12 10.20 16.72 17.67
C GLU A 12 10.46 15.24 17.38
N LEU A 13 9.76 14.34 18.09
CA LEU A 13 9.95 12.89 17.96
C LEU A 13 9.36 12.31 16.67
N ARG A 14 8.59 13.09 15.89
CA ARG A 14 7.98 12.65 14.64
C ARG A 14 8.59 13.29 13.40
N LYS A 15 9.69 14.02 13.54
CA LYS A 15 10.43 14.62 12.41
C LYS A 15 10.97 13.57 11.40
N HIS A 16 11.13 12.32 11.84
CA HIS A 16 11.65 11.22 11.04
C HIS A 16 10.54 10.27 10.53
N ALA A 17 9.27 10.70 10.53
CA ALA A 17 8.20 9.93 9.92
C ALA A 17 8.45 9.75 8.41
N VAL A 18 8.12 8.58 7.88
CA VAL A 18 8.17 8.30 6.45
C VAL A 18 7.01 9.02 5.78
N GLU A 19 7.28 9.83 4.78
CA GLU A 19 6.26 10.54 4.03
C GLU A 19 6.01 9.89 2.67
N VAL A 20 4.74 9.79 2.28
CA VAL A 20 4.38 9.46 0.90
C VAL A 20 4.71 10.63 -0.02
N PRO A 21 5.09 10.39 -1.30
CA PRO A 21 5.32 11.44 -2.28
C PRO A 21 4.13 12.41 -2.38
N ARG A 22 4.39 13.71 -2.29
CA ARG A 22 3.35 14.75 -2.26
C ARG A 22 2.47 14.76 -3.51
N CYS A 23 3.02 14.36 -4.66
CA CYS A 23 2.29 14.25 -5.93
C CYS A 23 1.11 13.28 -5.86
N ILE A 24 1.08 12.32 -4.93
CA ILE A 24 -0.05 11.40 -4.71
C ILE A 24 -1.33 12.16 -4.29
N SER A 25 -1.19 13.35 -3.71
CA SER A 25 -2.32 14.22 -3.38
C SER A 25 -3.18 14.60 -4.59
N GLU A 26 -2.64 14.53 -5.82
CA GLU A 26 -3.36 14.79 -7.08
C GLU A 26 -4.37 13.68 -7.44
N CYS A 27 -4.27 12.50 -6.83
CA CYS A 27 -5.25 11.43 -7.01
C CYS A 27 -6.66 11.88 -6.65
N SER A 28 -7.66 11.39 -7.40
CA SER A 28 -9.08 11.58 -7.06
C SER A 28 -9.46 10.90 -5.76
N GLY A 29 -8.80 9.79 -5.43
CA GLY A 29 -9.09 8.93 -4.29
C GLY A 29 -10.19 7.91 -4.57
N ILE A 30 -10.21 6.85 -3.77
CA ILE A 30 -11.27 5.83 -3.72
C ILE A 30 -11.96 5.96 -2.36
N ARG A 31 -13.30 5.95 -2.32
CA ARG A 31 -14.04 5.93 -1.05
C ARG A 31 -14.35 4.49 -0.65
N VAL A 32 -13.83 4.08 0.49
CA VAL A 32 -14.14 2.79 1.11
C VAL A 32 -14.69 3.06 2.50
N PHE A 33 -15.90 2.64 2.79
CA PHE A 33 -16.61 2.89 4.06
C PHE A 33 -16.52 4.35 4.54
N GLY A 34 -16.72 5.29 3.62
CA GLY A 34 -16.69 6.73 3.89
C GLY A 34 -15.30 7.36 3.94
N ARG A 35 -14.22 6.60 4.05
CA ARG A 35 -12.84 7.10 4.01
C ARG A 35 -12.35 7.27 2.58
N ARG A 36 -11.76 8.41 2.27
CA ARG A 36 -11.14 8.68 0.97
C ARG A 36 -9.68 8.30 1.01
N ILE A 37 -9.29 7.35 0.18
CA ILE A 37 -7.95 6.77 0.12
C ILE A 37 -7.29 7.19 -1.19
N LYS A 38 -6.16 7.89 -1.13
CA LYS A 38 -5.33 8.31 -2.26
C LYS A 38 -3.99 7.58 -2.29
N SER A 39 -3.45 7.28 -1.10
CA SER A 39 -2.17 6.63 -0.91
C SER A 39 -2.32 5.32 -0.13
N LEU A 40 -1.67 4.27 -0.62
CA LEU A 40 -1.57 2.99 0.09
C LEU A 40 -0.09 2.64 0.26
N VAL A 41 0.37 2.44 1.48
CA VAL A 41 1.73 1.93 1.70
C VAL A 41 1.77 0.42 1.47
N PHE A 42 2.66 -0.03 0.58
CA PHE A 42 2.95 -1.45 0.37
C PHE A 42 4.01 -1.90 1.36
N SER A 43 3.58 -2.47 2.48
CA SER A 43 4.49 -2.92 3.52
C SER A 43 3.83 -3.94 4.45
N THR A 44 4.67 -4.77 5.06
CA THR A 44 4.35 -5.60 6.23
C THR A 44 5.25 -5.28 7.42
N ASP A 45 6.14 -4.30 7.26
CA ASP A 45 7.00 -3.80 8.32
C ASP A 45 6.17 -2.89 9.25
N VAL A 46 5.94 -3.37 10.46
CA VAL A 46 5.09 -2.68 11.44
C VAL A 46 5.68 -1.34 11.89
N ALA A 47 7.00 -1.18 11.86
CA ALA A 47 7.64 0.10 12.20
C ALA A 47 7.36 1.15 11.11
N ILE A 48 7.43 0.77 9.85
CA ILE A 48 7.06 1.64 8.72
C ILE A 48 5.56 1.96 8.76
N ILE A 49 4.71 0.93 8.91
CA ILE A 49 3.24 1.09 8.94
C ILE A 49 2.82 2.09 10.03
N LYS A 50 3.45 2.02 11.20
CA LYS A 50 3.12 2.92 12.33
C LYS A 50 3.62 4.34 12.13
N ASN A 51 4.64 4.57 11.31
CA ASN A 51 5.32 5.86 11.19
C ASN A 51 5.23 6.47 9.77
N ILE A 52 4.27 6.05 8.95
CA ILE A 52 4.03 6.62 7.63
C ILE A 52 2.71 7.39 7.60
N ASN A 53 2.65 8.45 6.79
CA ASN A 53 1.46 9.29 6.60
C ASN A 53 0.55 8.85 5.45
N ALA A 54 0.60 7.58 5.02
CA ALA A 54 -0.30 7.03 4.01
C ALA A 54 -1.75 6.95 4.50
N ASP A 55 -2.73 7.00 3.58
CA ASP A 55 -4.17 6.88 3.90
C ASP A 55 -4.59 5.45 4.24
N ALA A 56 -3.82 4.45 3.77
CA ALA A 56 -4.09 3.03 4.00
C ALA A 56 -2.82 2.17 3.87
N VAL A 57 -2.93 0.92 4.28
CA VAL A 57 -1.90 -0.12 4.10
C VAL A 57 -2.40 -1.17 3.12
N ILE A 58 -1.55 -1.61 2.20
CA ILE A 58 -1.73 -2.81 1.40
C ILE A 58 -0.71 -3.86 1.86
N ALA A 59 -1.20 -4.84 2.62
CA ALA A 59 -0.38 -5.86 3.30
C ALA A 59 -0.37 -7.16 2.48
N VAL A 60 0.53 -7.23 1.52
CA VAL A 60 0.75 -8.41 0.67
C VAL A 60 2.20 -8.85 0.79
N TYR A 61 2.44 -10.14 0.91
CA TYR A 61 3.76 -10.73 1.00
C TYR A 61 3.83 -12.06 0.24
N ASN A 62 5.02 -12.53 -0.05
CA ASN A 62 5.29 -13.66 -0.94
C ASN A 62 5.18 -15.06 -0.29
N PHE A 63 4.71 -15.12 0.96
CA PHE A 63 4.44 -16.37 1.66
C PHE A 63 2.94 -16.67 1.70
N THR A 64 2.57 -17.91 2.07
CA THR A 64 1.17 -18.25 2.34
C THR A 64 0.59 -17.29 3.38
N PRO A 65 -0.54 -16.63 3.11
CA PRO A 65 -1.16 -15.72 4.06
C PRO A 65 -1.47 -16.41 5.39
N GLN A 66 -1.23 -15.70 6.49
CA GLN A 66 -1.44 -16.17 7.85
C GLN A 66 -2.27 -15.17 8.66
N PRO A 67 -3.36 -15.61 9.34
CA PRO A 67 -4.20 -14.71 10.14
C PRO A 67 -3.42 -13.93 11.21
N SER A 68 -2.40 -14.55 11.81
CA SER A 68 -1.57 -13.91 12.84
C SER A 68 -0.78 -12.69 12.32
N ILE A 69 -0.28 -12.77 11.07
CA ILE A 69 0.41 -11.63 10.43
C ILE A 69 -0.60 -10.53 10.10
N THR A 70 -1.74 -10.90 9.51
CA THR A 70 -2.83 -9.96 9.21
C THR A 70 -3.30 -9.24 10.49
N GLN A 71 -3.52 -9.99 11.57
CA GLN A 71 -3.93 -9.43 12.85
C GLN A 71 -2.87 -8.48 13.43
N ALA A 72 -1.59 -8.85 13.39
CA ALA A 72 -0.50 -8.00 13.89
C ALA A 72 -0.47 -6.66 13.14
N ILE A 73 -0.59 -6.67 11.80
CA ILE A 73 -0.59 -5.46 10.99
C ILE A 73 -1.82 -4.59 11.31
N ILE A 74 -3.02 -5.18 11.38
CA ILE A 74 -4.25 -4.45 11.72
C ILE A 74 -4.15 -3.84 13.13
N SER A 75 -3.59 -4.56 14.09
CA SER A 75 -3.47 -4.10 15.47
C SER A 75 -2.52 -2.90 15.65
N VAL A 76 -1.51 -2.75 14.80
CA VAL A 76 -0.54 -1.64 14.90
C VAL A 76 -0.89 -0.48 13.98
N SER A 77 -1.70 -0.69 12.94
CA SER A 77 -2.05 0.33 11.95
C SER A 77 -3.07 1.32 12.51
N ASP A 78 -2.82 2.62 12.31
CA ASP A 78 -3.79 3.69 12.60
C ASP A 78 -4.71 3.98 11.40
N VAL A 79 -4.48 3.30 10.27
CA VAL A 79 -5.20 3.50 9.01
C VAL A 79 -5.75 2.19 8.47
N PRO A 80 -6.74 2.21 7.54
CA PRO A 80 -7.30 1.02 6.93
C PRO A 80 -6.25 0.06 6.38
N VAL A 81 -6.46 -1.25 6.58
CA VAL A 81 -5.58 -2.31 6.05
C VAL A 81 -6.33 -3.11 4.99
N PHE A 82 -5.72 -3.25 3.82
CA PHE A 82 -6.12 -4.16 2.75
C PHE A 82 -5.21 -5.39 2.80
N ALA A 83 -5.79 -6.55 3.12
CA ALA A 83 -5.03 -7.75 3.43
C ALA A 83 -4.89 -8.70 2.23
N GLY A 84 -3.68 -9.18 1.96
CA GLY A 84 -3.42 -10.20 0.97
C GLY A 84 -3.99 -11.55 1.38
N VAL A 85 -4.81 -12.18 0.51
CA VAL A 85 -5.49 -13.45 0.82
C VAL A 85 -5.13 -14.60 -0.13
N GLY A 86 -4.25 -14.35 -1.10
CA GLY A 86 -3.76 -15.37 -2.04
C GLY A 86 -3.88 -14.94 -3.49
N GLY A 87 -4.04 -15.92 -4.38
CA GLY A 87 -4.04 -15.72 -5.83
C GLY A 87 -2.66 -15.97 -6.45
N GLY A 88 -1.82 -16.70 -5.75
CA GLY A 88 -0.57 -17.28 -6.21
C GLY A 88 -0.54 -18.76 -5.84
N TYR A 89 0.43 -19.18 -5.01
CA TYR A 89 0.49 -20.53 -4.48
C TYR A 89 -0.69 -20.87 -3.55
N THR A 90 -1.22 -19.89 -2.82
CA THR A 90 -2.46 -20.01 -2.05
C THR A 90 -3.63 -19.62 -2.93
N ASN A 91 -4.58 -20.53 -3.15
CA ASN A 91 -5.73 -20.32 -4.04
C ASN A 91 -6.95 -21.17 -3.57
N GLY A 92 -8.11 -21.01 -4.24
CA GLY A 92 -9.33 -21.74 -3.96
C GLY A 92 -9.82 -21.53 -2.52
N GLN A 93 -10.31 -22.59 -1.88
CA GLN A 93 -10.90 -22.54 -0.53
C GLN A 93 -9.98 -21.93 0.54
N ARG A 94 -8.66 -22.05 0.40
CA ARG A 94 -7.71 -21.41 1.33
C ARG A 94 -7.78 -19.89 1.24
N SER A 95 -7.90 -19.34 0.03
CA SER A 95 -8.07 -17.88 -0.16
C SER A 95 -9.42 -17.41 0.37
N VAL A 96 -10.48 -18.19 0.22
CA VAL A 96 -11.81 -17.88 0.79
C VAL A 96 -11.75 -17.82 2.32
N ASN A 97 -11.13 -18.83 2.96
CA ASN A 97 -10.97 -18.86 4.41
C ASN A 97 -10.13 -17.68 4.92
N MET A 98 -9.08 -17.32 4.18
CA MET A 98 -8.25 -16.15 4.51
C MET A 98 -9.00 -14.83 4.36
N ALA A 99 -9.87 -14.70 3.35
CA ALA A 99 -10.70 -13.52 3.16
C ALA A 99 -11.69 -13.35 4.32
N ALA A 100 -12.40 -14.42 4.70
CA ALA A 100 -13.30 -14.41 5.85
C ALA A 100 -12.58 -14.04 7.16
N ALA A 101 -11.39 -14.64 7.39
CA ALA A 101 -10.58 -14.30 8.56
C ALA A 101 -10.11 -12.84 8.55
N ALA A 102 -9.68 -12.31 7.39
CA ALA A 102 -9.25 -10.92 7.27
C ALA A 102 -10.39 -9.93 7.58
N GLU A 103 -11.61 -10.21 7.07
CA GLU A 103 -12.78 -9.40 7.37
C GLU A 103 -13.11 -9.41 8.87
N GLN A 104 -13.15 -10.59 9.50
CA GLN A 104 -13.41 -10.73 10.93
C GLN A 104 -12.36 -10.04 11.82
N LEU A 105 -11.12 -9.93 11.34
CA LEU A 105 -10.05 -9.19 11.99
C LEU A 105 -10.15 -7.67 11.79
N GLY A 106 -11.05 -7.19 10.93
CA GLY A 106 -11.28 -5.77 10.68
C GLY A 106 -10.53 -5.21 9.47
N ALA A 107 -10.11 -6.04 8.52
CA ALA A 107 -9.57 -5.57 7.25
C ALA A 107 -10.61 -4.73 6.48
N PHE A 108 -10.16 -3.70 5.77
CA PHE A 108 -11.01 -2.83 4.94
C PHE A 108 -11.24 -3.37 3.53
N GLY A 109 -10.52 -4.40 3.16
CA GLY A 109 -10.66 -5.10 1.90
C GLY A 109 -9.65 -6.24 1.80
N VAL A 110 -9.82 -7.08 0.81
CA VAL A 110 -8.93 -8.21 0.53
C VAL A 110 -8.25 -8.03 -0.82
N VAL A 111 -7.00 -8.48 -0.90
CA VAL A 111 -6.17 -8.35 -2.11
C VAL A 111 -5.83 -9.72 -2.65
N CYS A 112 -6.19 -9.94 -3.92
CA CYS A 112 -5.88 -11.15 -4.65
C CYS A 112 -4.83 -10.89 -5.74
N ASN A 113 -3.85 -11.78 -5.83
CA ASN A 113 -2.86 -11.75 -6.90
C ASN A 113 -3.43 -12.21 -8.25
N ALA A 114 -2.72 -11.93 -9.33
CA ALA A 114 -3.10 -12.14 -10.72
C ALA A 114 -3.53 -13.58 -11.06
N MET A 115 -3.04 -14.58 -10.35
CA MET A 115 -3.31 -16.00 -10.62
C MET A 115 -4.54 -16.56 -9.88
N ILE A 116 -5.31 -15.73 -9.16
CA ILE A 116 -6.58 -16.16 -8.54
C ILE A 116 -7.56 -16.64 -9.61
N THR A 117 -8.29 -17.71 -9.36
CA THR A 117 -9.33 -18.20 -10.29
C THR A 117 -10.61 -17.38 -10.16
N ASN A 118 -11.41 -17.31 -11.23
CA ASN A 118 -12.71 -16.63 -11.17
C ASN A 118 -13.68 -17.32 -10.20
N ASP A 119 -13.59 -18.64 -10.04
CA ASP A 119 -14.38 -19.37 -9.05
C ASP A 119 -14.01 -18.94 -7.63
N ALA A 120 -12.72 -18.86 -7.31
CA ALA A 120 -12.28 -18.39 -6.01
C ALA A 120 -12.68 -16.91 -5.75
N ILE A 121 -12.72 -16.05 -6.78
CA ILE A 121 -13.22 -14.68 -6.65
C ILE A 121 -14.71 -14.70 -6.27
N ARG A 122 -15.53 -15.50 -6.98
CA ARG A 122 -16.97 -15.65 -6.67
C ARG A 122 -17.18 -16.17 -5.25
N ASP A 123 -16.44 -17.18 -4.84
CA ASP A 123 -16.55 -17.78 -3.52
C ASP A 123 -16.12 -16.79 -2.42
N ILE A 124 -15.07 -16.00 -2.65
CA ILE A 124 -14.68 -14.93 -1.73
C ILE A 124 -15.81 -13.90 -1.62
N LYS A 125 -16.35 -13.42 -2.75
CA LYS A 125 -17.43 -12.41 -2.74
C LYS A 125 -18.73 -12.91 -2.14
N ALA A 126 -18.98 -14.21 -2.17
CA ALA A 126 -20.10 -14.81 -1.45
C ALA A 126 -19.89 -14.88 0.08
N MET A 127 -18.63 -14.80 0.53
CA MET A 127 -18.24 -14.96 1.92
C MET A 127 -18.02 -13.64 2.64
N VAL A 128 -17.57 -12.56 1.94
CA VAL A 128 -17.21 -11.27 2.56
C VAL A 128 -17.96 -10.11 1.93
N GLU A 129 -18.23 -9.07 2.73
CA GLU A 129 -18.85 -7.81 2.28
C GLU A 129 -17.79 -6.75 1.94
N ILE A 130 -16.57 -6.86 2.47
CA ILE A 130 -15.47 -5.94 2.18
C ILE A 130 -15.02 -6.04 0.72
N PRO A 131 -14.50 -4.95 0.11
CA PRO A 131 -14.13 -4.95 -1.30
C PRO A 131 -12.98 -5.92 -1.61
N LEU A 132 -13.09 -6.58 -2.77
CA LEU A 132 -12.06 -7.43 -3.35
C LEU A 132 -11.26 -6.64 -4.37
N ILE A 133 -9.95 -6.51 -4.09
CA ILE A 133 -8.97 -5.90 -4.98
C ILE A 133 -8.27 -6.99 -5.77
N PHE A 134 -8.27 -6.89 -7.09
CA PHE A 134 -7.58 -7.82 -7.98
C PHE A 134 -6.33 -7.17 -8.58
N THR A 135 -5.18 -7.85 -8.53
CA THR A 135 -3.93 -7.35 -9.09
C THR A 135 -3.81 -7.68 -10.56
N VAL A 136 -3.73 -6.64 -11.39
CA VAL A 136 -3.51 -6.69 -12.84
C VAL A 136 -2.02 -6.46 -13.11
N VAL A 137 -1.35 -7.43 -13.72
CA VAL A 137 0.09 -7.36 -14.02
C VAL A 137 0.37 -7.19 -15.52
N SER A 138 -0.63 -7.34 -16.36
CA SER A 138 -0.51 -7.29 -17.83
C SER A 138 -1.83 -6.90 -18.45
N GLU A 139 -1.79 -6.27 -19.63
CA GLU A 139 -2.93 -5.97 -20.51
C GLU A 139 -3.66 -7.22 -21.02
N HIS A 140 -3.01 -8.38 -20.98
CA HIS A 140 -3.60 -9.65 -21.46
C HIS A 140 -4.59 -10.28 -20.48
N VAL A 141 -4.84 -9.64 -19.34
CA VAL A 141 -5.85 -10.11 -18.39
C VAL A 141 -7.25 -9.90 -18.94
N ASP A 142 -8.05 -10.96 -18.97
CA ASP A 142 -9.49 -10.86 -19.26
C ASP A 142 -10.21 -10.21 -18.08
N LEU A 143 -10.12 -8.87 -18.02
CA LEU A 143 -10.67 -8.09 -16.91
C LEU A 143 -12.21 -8.19 -16.83
N GLU A 144 -12.88 -8.35 -17.97
CA GLU A 144 -14.34 -8.47 -18.00
C GLU A 144 -14.81 -9.69 -17.20
N LYS A 145 -14.16 -10.85 -17.39
CA LYS A 145 -14.46 -12.05 -16.58
C LYS A 145 -14.12 -11.87 -15.10
N ARG A 146 -13.12 -11.08 -14.78
CA ARG A 146 -12.76 -10.78 -13.38
C ARG A 146 -13.82 -9.91 -12.71
N LEU A 147 -14.27 -8.86 -13.39
CA LEU A 147 -15.36 -8.00 -12.92
C LEU A 147 -16.68 -8.77 -12.79
N ALA A 148 -17.02 -9.60 -13.77
CA ALA A 148 -18.19 -10.47 -13.70
C ALA A 148 -18.11 -11.52 -12.57
N ALA A 149 -16.91 -11.88 -12.12
CA ALA A 149 -16.71 -12.76 -10.97
C ALA A 149 -16.85 -12.03 -9.62
N GLY A 150 -16.82 -10.69 -9.59
CA GLY A 150 -17.04 -9.90 -8.39
C GLY A 150 -15.86 -9.05 -7.92
N VAL A 151 -14.90 -8.74 -8.80
CA VAL A 151 -13.84 -7.77 -8.49
C VAL A 151 -14.44 -6.37 -8.35
N ASP A 152 -14.15 -5.70 -7.25
CA ASP A 152 -14.64 -4.34 -6.95
C ASP A 152 -13.62 -3.26 -7.34
N ILE A 153 -12.33 -3.54 -7.15
CA ILE A 153 -11.22 -2.60 -7.37
C ILE A 153 -10.09 -3.33 -8.09
N VAL A 154 -9.39 -2.67 -8.98
CA VAL A 154 -8.17 -3.22 -9.56
C VAL A 154 -6.94 -2.52 -9.02
N ASN A 155 -5.86 -3.29 -8.80
CA ASN A 155 -4.53 -2.78 -8.48
C ASN A 155 -3.60 -3.10 -9.65
N VAL A 156 -3.26 -2.08 -10.45
CA VAL A 156 -2.41 -2.26 -11.63
C VAL A 156 -0.94 -2.21 -11.23
N SER A 157 -0.23 -3.32 -11.47
CA SER A 157 1.19 -3.50 -11.16
C SER A 157 1.93 -4.07 -12.37
N GLY A 158 2.03 -3.27 -13.43
CA GLY A 158 2.63 -3.62 -14.72
C GLY A 158 4.07 -3.10 -14.90
N ALA A 159 4.78 -2.80 -13.82
CA ALA A 159 6.10 -2.18 -13.83
C ALA A 159 6.11 -0.90 -14.69
N ALA A 160 7.03 -0.76 -15.65
CA ALA A 160 7.12 0.43 -16.52
C ALA A 160 5.85 0.65 -17.37
N ARG A 161 5.04 -0.41 -17.61
CA ARG A 161 3.79 -0.34 -18.40
C ARG A 161 2.55 0.00 -17.57
N THR A 162 2.70 0.23 -16.28
CA THR A 162 1.57 0.56 -15.40
C THR A 162 0.69 1.69 -15.95
N PRO A 163 1.23 2.86 -16.38
CA PRO A 163 0.39 3.94 -16.90
C PRO A 163 -0.39 3.57 -18.16
N GLU A 164 0.20 2.80 -19.08
CA GLU A 164 -0.44 2.33 -20.31
C GLU A 164 -1.63 1.42 -19.99
N ILE A 165 -1.42 0.43 -19.11
CA ILE A 165 -2.47 -0.51 -18.68
C ILE A 165 -3.59 0.25 -17.96
N VAL A 166 -3.26 1.23 -17.11
CA VAL A 166 -4.25 2.08 -16.45
C VAL A 166 -5.09 2.84 -17.46
N ALA A 167 -4.47 3.45 -18.50
CA ALA A 167 -5.18 4.19 -19.54
C ALA A 167 -6.13 3.30 -20.33
N GLU A 168 -5.71 2.09 -20.71
CA GLU A 168 -6.54 1.10 -21.43
C GLU A 168 -7.75 0.67 -20.57
N ILE A 169 -7.53 0.36 -19.30
CA ILE A 169 -8.60 0.00 -18.36
C ILE A 169 -9.57 1.17 -18.19
N ARG A 170 -9.07 2.39 -17.99
CA ARG A 170 -9.89 3.58 -17.78
C ARG A 170 -10.74 3.90 -19.02
N ALA A 171 -10.20 3.73 -20.21
CA ALA A 171 -10.94 3.94 -21.46
C ALA A 171 -12.11 2.95 -21.60
N LYS A 172 -11.93 1.69 -21.20
CA LYS A 172 -12.97 0.65 -21.29
C LYS A 172 -13.94 0.69 -20.11
N TYR A 173 -13.48 1.07 -18.93
CA TYR A 173 -14.24 1.08 -17.66
C TYR A 173 -14.11 2.44 -16.95
N PRO A 174 -14.84 3.47 -17.38
CA PRO A 174 -14.67 4.85 -16.89
C PRO A 174 -14.87 5.04 -15.38
N GLU A 175 -15.69 4.20 -14.75
CA GLU A 175 -16.02 4.32 -13.32
C GLU A 175 -15.32 3.29 -12.42
N LEU A 176 -14.57 2.35 -12.98
CA LEU A 176 -13.90 1.32 -12.22
C LEU A 176 -12.85 1.96 -11.27
N PRO A 177 -12.87 1.65 -9.96
CA PRO A 177 -11.81 2.11 -9.07
C PRO A 177 -10.47 1.46 -9.42
N ILE A 178 -9.45 2.29 -9.69
CA ILE A 178 -8.11 1.85 -10.08
C ILE A 178 -7.09 2.34 -9.06
N ILE A 179 -6.40 1.40 -8.41
CA ILE A 179 -5.15 1.62 -7.71
C ILE A 179 -4.04 1.32 -8.71
N ALA A 180 -2.96 2.10 -8.70
CA ALA A 180 -1.78 1.81 -9.50
C ALA A 180 -0.54 1.73 -8.62
N THR A 181 0.35 0.78 -8.88
CA THR A 181 1.66 0.77 -8.25
C THR A 181 2.48 1.95 -8.77
N GLY A 182 2.82 2.87 -7.88
CA GLY A 182 3.70 3.99 -8.18
C GLY A 182 5.09 3.50 -8.52
N GLY A 183 5.74 4.16 -9.46
CA GLY A 183 7.17 3.94 -9.73
C GLY A 183 8.05 4.62 -8.68
N PRO A 184 9.37 4.56 -8.86
CA PRO A 184 10.32 5.09 -7.89
C PRO A 184 10.45 6.63 -7.90
N THR A 185 9.83 7.33 -8.85
CA THR A 185 9.95 8.78 -9.00
C THR A 185 8.58 9.46 -9.12
N ASP A 186 8.52 10.75 -8.80
CA ASP A 186 7.31 11.55 -8.93
C ASP A 186 6.77 11.54 -10.37
N GLU A 187 7.64 11.53 -11.39
CA GLU A 187 7.24 11.49 -12.80
C GLU A 187 6.46 10.19 -13.12
N THR A 188 6.92 9.05 -12.62
CA THR A 188 6.26 7.75 -12.85
C THR A 188 4.93 7.66 -12.10
N ILE A 189 4.86 8.21 -10.88
CA ILE A 189 3.62 8.32 -10.12
C ILE A 189 2.62 9.22 -10.85
N LEU A 190 3.02 10.41 -11.25
CA LEU A 190 2.18 11.36 -11.99
C LEU A 190 1.70 10.78 -13.33
N ALA A 191 2.54 9.99 -14.02
CA ALA A 191 2.12 9.33 -15.26
C ALA A 191 0.95 8.36 -15.00
N ALA A 192 0.99 7.56 -13.93
CA ALA A 192 -0.12 6.67 -13.56
C ALA A 192 -1.38 7.46 -13.15
N ILE A 193 -1.24 8.58 -12.43
CA ILE A 193 -2.36 9.45 -12.05
C ILE A 193 -3.01 10.06 -13.29
N ARG A 194 -2.24 10.61 -14.22
CA ARG A 194 -2.73 11.19 -15.46
C ARG A 194 -3.40 10.16 -16.38
N ALA A 195 -2.94 8.91 -16.32
CA ALA A 195 -3.57 7.79 -17.02
C ALA A 195 -4.94 7.41 -16.43
N GLY A 196 -5.30 7.89 -15.25
CA GLY A 196 -6.61 7.71 -14.63
C GLY A 196 -6.63 6.83 -13.38
N ALA A 197 -5.48 6.60 -12.74
CA ALA A 197 -5.44 5.96 -11.42
C ALA A 197 -6.13 6.85 -10.37
N ASN A 198 -6.96 6.25 -9.52
CA ASN A 198 -7.65 6.94 -8.43
C ASN A 198 -6.80 7.00 -7.16
N ALA A 199 -5.92 6.01 -6.95
CA ALA A 199 -5.03 5.91 -5.81
C ALA A 199 -3.70 5.27 -6.22
N ILE A 200 -2.65 5.51 -5.43
CA ILE A 200 -1.31 4.99 -5.68
C ILE A 200 -0.86 4.09 -4.54
N THR A 201 -0.33 2.92 -4.89
CA THR A 201 0.46 2.09 -3.99
C THR A 201 1.91 2.57 -4.00
N TYR A 202 2.40 2.96 -2.84
CA TYR A 202 3.77 3.43 -2.62
C TYR A 202 4.58 2.39 -1.84
N THR A 203 5.76 2.07 -2.34
CA THR A 203 6.73 1.20 -1.64
C THR A 203 7.74 2.09 -0.92
N PRO A 204 7.71 2.17 0.41
CA PRO A 204 8.62 2.99 1.19
C PRO A 204 10.03 2.36 1.24
N PRO A 205 11.06 3.13 1.67
CA PRO A 205 12.31 2.55 2.12
C PRO A 205 12.07 1.50 3.22
N THR A 206 12.88 0.47 3.28
CA THR A 206 12.78 -0.52 4.37
C THR A 206 13.33 0.06 5.68
N SER A 207 12.92 -0.48 6.83
CA SER A 207 13.55 -0.14 8.12
C SER A 207 15.06 -0.32 8.11
N LYS A 208 15.56 -1.32 7.37
CA LYS A 208 17.00 -1.53 7.18
C LYS A 208 17.67 -0.37 6.46
N ASP A 209 17.04 0.15 5.39
CA ASP A 209 17.60 1.25 4.60
C ASP A 209 17.63 2.55 5.42
N LEU A 210 16.55 2.83 6.17
CA LEU A 210 16.47 3.98 7.06
C LEU A 210 17.54 3.89 8.15
N PHE A 211 17.63 2.74 8.84
CA PHE A 211 18.61 2.52 9.88
C PHE A 211 20.06 2.62 9.37
N ALA A 212 20.34 2.12 8.16
CA ALA A 212 21.67 2.25 7.57
C ALA A 212 22.08 3.71 7.34
N LYS A 213 21.11 4.57 6.96
CA LYS A 213 21.31 6.01 6.81
C LYS A 213 21.63 6.66 8.16
N ASP A 214 20.81 6.40 9.18
CA ASP A 214 21.02 6.95 10.53
C ASP A 214 22.37 6.54 11.10
N MET A 215 22.75 5.27 10.94
CA MET A 215 24.07 4.76 11.39
C MET A 215 25.23 5.40 10.65
N GLN A 216 25.04 5.81 9.39
CA GLN A 216 26.08 6.57 8.67
C GLN A 216 26.21 8.01 9.22
N GLU A 217 25.08 8.65 9.52
CA GLU A 217 25.07 9.97 10.14
C GLU A 217 25.72 9.94 11.54
N TYR A 218 25.44 8.91 12.35
CA TYR A 218 26.11 8.72 13.66
C TYR A 218 27.62 8.53 13.52
N ARG A 219 28.08 7.72 12.56
CA ARG A 219 29.54 7.57 12.30
C ARG A 219 30.18 8.89 11.91
N ASN A 220 29.55 9.64 11.02
CA ASN A 220 30.05 10.94 10.57
C ASN A 220 30.12 11.93 11.75
N TRP A 221 29.09 11.93 12.60
CA TRP A 221 29.07 12.78 13.79
C TRP A 221 30.20 12.40 14.78
N TYR A 222 30.40 11.10 15.02
CA TYR A 222 31.47 10.59 15.89
C TYR A 222 32.87 10.99 15.40
N GLU A 223 33.12 10.85 14.11
CA GLU A 223 34.40 11.28 13.51
C GLU A 223 34.62 12.79 13.63
N ALA A 224 33.58 13.59 13.40
CA ALA A 224 33.66 15.05 13.50
C ALA A 224 33.84 15.56 14.95
N ASN A 225 33.38 14.80 15.96
CA ASN A 225 33.38 15.22 17.37
C ASN A 225 34.28 14.33 18.25
N ARG A 226 35.22 13.60 17.67
CA ARG A 226 36.03 12.58 18.34
C ARG A 226 36.70 13.08 19.61
N SER A 227 37.29 14.27 19.60
CA SER A 227 37.96 14.85 20.78
C SER A 227 36.99 15.11 21.94
N GLN A 228 35.78 15.57 21.66
CA GLN A 228 34.75 15.81 22.69
C GLN A 228 34.24 14.50 23.26
N VAL A 229 34.07 13.47 22.44
CA VAL A 229 33.66 12.14 22.89
C VAL A 229 34.72 11.49 23.76
N ASP A 230 36.01 11.60 23.39
CA ASP A 230 37.13 11.07 24.20
C ASP A 230 37.23 11.78 25.55
N GLU A 231 36.98 13.10 25.61
CA GLU A 231 36.89 13.85 26.89
C GLU A 231 35.73 13.33 27.77
N MET A 232 34.50 13.19 27.22
CA MET A 232 33.32 12.70 27.93
C MET A 232 33.49 11.27 28.47
N LEU A 233 34.19 10.40 27.73
CA LEU A 233 34.44 9.02 28.14
C LEU A 233 35.54 8.87 29.19
N ASN A 234 36.46 9.84 29.26
CA ASN A 234 37.57 9.84 30.22
C ASN A 234 37.22 10.53 31.59
N GLU A 235 36.05 11.22 31.68
CA GLU A 235 35.56 11.87 32.90
C GLU A 235 34.68 10.92 33.76
N ASN A 236 34.45 9.66 33.39
CA ASN A 236 33.74 8.63 34.16
C ASN A 236 34.65 7.45 34.50
#